data_5acce56e3711a71c92150f37bea33ca1
#
_entry.id   5acce56e3711a71c92150f37bea33ca1
#
_cell.length_a   1.000
_cell.length_b   1.000
_cell.length_c   1.000
_cell.angle_alpha   90.00
_cell.angle_beta   90.00
_cell.angle_gamma   90.00
#
_symmetry.space_group_name_H-M   'P 1'
#
loop_
_entity.id
_entity.type
_entity.pdbx_description
1 polymer ?
#
loop_
_entity_poly.entity_id
_entity_poly.type
_entity_poly.pdbx_seq_one_letter_code
_entity_poly.pdbx_strand_id
1 'polypeptide(L)'
;MHAFVKGTVVTTHDEVPQALQAREALELTEGECWQLLGSVSLGRVVFTHHAMPAIRPVNHLVVDRKIIVRSHLGAAITSRADAGSVVCYEADDLDPVRHTGWSVIATGLARLVQEPDAIARYEQLLEPWVAGQMDYVISIEPRFVTGVRLVGWCR
;
A
#
# COMPACT_ATOMS: atom_id res chain seq x y z
N MET A 1 -38.36 -18.33 62.59
CA MET A 1 -38.69 -19.10 61.39
C MET A 1 -38.02 -18.38 60.22
N HIS A 2 -36.85 -18.83 59.81
CA HIS A 2 -36.01 -18.17 58.80
C HIS A 2 -36.17 -18.94 57.51
N ALA A 3 -36.70 -18.28 56.46
CA ALA A 3 -36.76 -18.82 55.12
C ALA A 3 -35.52 -18.37 54.35
N PHE A 4 -34.67 -19.35 54.01
CA PHE A 4 -33.51 -19.15 53.11
C PHE A 4 -34.01 -19.16 51.65
N VAL A 5 -33.92 -18.06 50.95
CA VAL A 5 -34.11 -18.02 49.49
C VAL A 5 -32.74 -18.27 48.85
N LYS A 6 -32.59 -19.38 48.15
CA LYS A 6 -31.43 -19.68 47.30
C LYS A 6 -31.41 -18.72 46.09
N GLY A 7 -30.46 -17.79 46.11
CA GLY A 7 -30.15 -16.97 44.94
C GLY A 7 -29.35 -17.77 43.92
N THR A 8 -29.95 -18.02 42.76
CA THR A 8 -29.27 -18.50 41.57
C THR A 8 -28.37 -17.37 41.02
N VAL A 9 -27.07 -17.53 41.09
CA VAL A 9 -26.13 -16.65 40.40
C VAL A 9 -26.20 -17.02 38.92
N VAL A 10 -26.86 -16.17 38.12
CA VAL A 10 -26.77 -16.22 36.67
C VAL A 10 -25.47 -15.55 36.28
N THR A 11 -24.46 -16.34 35.95
CA THR A 11 -23.26 -15.88 35.29
C THR A 11 -23.64 -15.57 33.85
N THR A 12 -23.93 -14.32 33.57
CA THR A 12 -23.93 -13.83 32.20
C THR A 12 -22.49 -13.85 31.72
N HIS A 13 -22.16 -14.79 30.85
CA HIS A 13 -20.97 -14.66 30.01
C HIS A 13 -21.21 -13.42 29.13
N ASP A 14 -20.57 -12.30 29.47
CA ASP A 14 -20.42 -11.19 28.56
C ASP A 14 -19.63 -11.70 27.37
N GLU A 15 -20.34 -12.09 26.31
CA GLU A 15 -19.73 -12.29 25.01
C GLU A 15 -19.21 -10.93 24.54
N VAL A 16 -17.89 -10.80 24.54
CA VAL A 16 -17.22 -9.64 23.94
C VAL A 16 -17.74 -9.50 22.50
N PRO A 17 -18.30 -8.34 22.14
CA PRO A 17 -18.84 -8.16 20.80
C PRO A 17 -17.81 -8.54 19.75
N GLN A 18 -18.23 -9.25 18.70
CA GLN A 18 -17.39 -9.79 17.64
C GLN A 18 -16.52 -8.69 16.96
N ALA A 19 -16.94 -7.43 17.06
CA ALA A 19 -16.24 -6.25 16.58
C ALA A 19 -14.95 -5.91 17.38
N LEU A 20 -14.77 -6.46 18.58
CA LEU A 20 -13.61 -6.21 19.45
C LEU A 20 -12.57 -7.35 19.43
N GLN A 21 -12.80 -8.40 18.64
CA GLN A 21 -11.82 -9.46 18.49
C GLN A 21 -10.64 -8.95 17.65
N ALA A 22 -9.44 -9.00 18.21
CA ALA A 22 -8.22 -8.63 17.51
C ALA A 22 -8.07 -9.48 16.23
N ARG A 23 -7.78 -8.82 15.11
CA ARG A 23 -7.45 -9.51 13.86
C ARG A 23 -6.00 -9.95 13.90
N GLU A 24 -5.69 -11.02 13.21
CA GLU A 24 -4.32 -11.49 13.06
C GLU A 24 -3.68 -10.78 11.87
N ALA A 25 -2.47 -10.27 12.08
CA ALA A 25 -1.63 -9.71 11.03
C ALA A 25 -0.58 -10.75 10.64
N LEU A 26 -0.67 -11.23 9.41
CA LEU A 26 0.27 -12.20 8.85
C LEU A 26 1.26 -11.46 7.95
N GLU A 27 2.55 -11.74 8.13
CA GLU A 27 3.58 -11.24 7.21
C GLU A 27 3.43 -11.91 5.85
N LEU A 28 3.56 -11.13 4.80
CA LEU A 28 3.54 -11.59 3.41
C LEU A 28 4.96 -11.91 2.95
N THR A 29 5.10 -12.95 2.16
CA THR A 29 6.33 -13.19 1.41
C THR A 29 6.53 -12.11 0.34
N GLU A 30 7.76 -11.91 -0.10
CA GLU A 30 8.06 -10.96 -1.17
C GLU A 30 7.27 -11.25 -2.46
N GLY A 31 7.13 -12.54 -2.80
CA GLY A 31 6.34 -12.97 -3.97
C GLY A 31 4.87 -12.57 -3.88
N GLU A 32 4.25 -12.76 -2.71
CA GLU A 32 2.87 -12.33 -2.44
C GLU A 32 2.73 -10.81 -2.52
N CYS A 33 3.70 -10.07 -1.97
CA CYS A 33 3.72 -8.61 -2.07
C CYS A 33 3.69 -8.14 -3.52
N TRP A 34 4.52 -8.73 -4.40
CA TRP A 34 4.53 -8.38 -5.82
C TRP A 34 3.22 -8.73 -6.55
N GLN A 35 2.61 -9.87 -6.22
CA GLN A 35 1.31 -10.25 -6.77
C GLN A 35 0.22 -9.26 -6.36
N LEU A 36 0.20 -8.86 -5.10
CA LEU A 36 -0.77 -7.92 -4.56
C LEU A 36 -0.58 -6.51 -5.13
N LEU A 37 0.65 -6.01 -5.22
CA LEU A 37 0.95 -4.75 -5.90
C LEU A 37 0.44 -4.74 -7.35
N GLY A 38 0.60 -5.86 -8.07
CA GLY A 38 0.10 -6.00 -9.44
C GLY A 38 -1.42 -6.14 -9.56
N SER A 39 -2.12 -6.40 -8.46
CA SER A 39 -3.58 -6.60 -8.46
C SER A 39 -4.38 -5.29 -8.34
N VAL A 40 -3.74 -4.20 -7.95
CA VAL A 40 -4.34 -2.87 -7.84
C VAL A 40 -3.63 -1.88 -8.74
N SER A 41 -4.30 -0.80 -9.10
CA SER A 41 -3.76 0.23 -10.00
C SER A 41 -3.43 1.55 -9.30
N LEU A 42 -3.77 1.69 -8.02
CA LEU A 42 -3.59 2.91 -7.23
C LEU A 42 -2.72 2.63 -6.02
N GLY A 43 -1.82 3.52 -5.73
CA GLY A 43 -1.01 3.52 -4.52
C GLY A 43 -0.58 4.94 -4.18
N ARG A 44 0.42 5.05 -3.31
CA ARG A 44 0.93 6.31 -2.82
C ARG A 44 2.45 6.30 -2.84
N VAL A 45 3.04 7.29 -3.48
CA VAL A 45 4.48 7.52 -3.41
C VAL A 45 4.78 8.51 -2.29
N VAL A 46 5.71 8.15 -1.43
CA VAL A 46 6.24 8.98 -0.34
C VAL A 46 7.67 9.35 -0.68
N PHE A 47 7.97 10.63 -0.68
CA PHE A 47 9.28 11.17 -1.04
C PHE A 47 9.62 12.38 -0.19
N THR A 48 10.86 12.83 -0.25
CA THR A 48 11.30 14.05 0.47
C THR A 48 11.25 15.24 -0.46
N HIS A 49 10.52 16.27 -0.07
CA HIS A 49 10.42 17.54 -0.77
C HIS A 49 10.71 18.70 0.18
N HIS A 50 11.70 19.54 -0.15
CA HIS A 50 12.18 20.61 0.74
C HIS A 50 12.50 20.12 2.17
N ALA A 51 13.21 19.00 2.27
CA ALA A 51 13.58 18.34 3.52
C ALA A 51 12.39 17.85 4.38
N MET A 52 11.17 17.82 3.82
CA MET A 52 9.97 17.32 4.49
C MET A 52 9.39 16.12 3.75
N PRO A 53 8.81 15.14 4.46
CA PRO A 53 8.06 14.06 3.82
C PRO A 53 6.87 14.61 3.05
N ALA A 54 6.67 14.11 1.84
CA ALA A 54 5.51 14.39 1.00
C ALA A 54 4.92 13.08 0.51
N ILE A 55 3.60 13.03 0.34
CA ILE A 55 2.87 11.87 -0.16
C ILE A 55 1.99 12.27 -1.33
N ARG A 56 1.90 11.40 -2.35
CA ARG A 56 1.02 11.60 -3.50
C ARG A 56 0.37 10.27 -3.90
N PRO A 57 -0.96 10.25 -4.07
CA PRO A 57 -1.64 9.17 -4.76
C PRO A 57 -1.22 9.16 -6.24
N VAL A 58 -0.92 7.99 -6.75
CA VAL A 58 -0.55 7.77 -8.15
C VAL A 58 -1.06 6.41 -8.62
N ASN A 59 -1.43 6.33 -9.90
CA ASN A 59 -1.64 5.04 -10.51
C ASN A 59 -0.30 4.42 -10.92
N HIS A 60 -0.25 3.08 -10.95
CA HIS A 60 0.98 2.36 -11.21
C HIS A 60 0.78 1.11 -12.06
N LEU A 61 1.89 0.64 -12.61
CA LEU A 61 2.06 -0.70 -13.17
C LEU A 61 3.20 -1.40 -12.45
N VAL A 62 3.10 -2.71 -12.35
CA VAL A 62 4.21 -3.56 -11.93
C VAL A 62 4.79 -4.24 -13.17
N VAL A 63 6.05 -3.99 -13.45
CA VAL A 63 6.78 -4.57 -14.60
C VAL A 63 8.16 -5.01 -14.12
N ASP A 64 8.48 -6.28 -14.28
CA ASP A 64 9.79 -6.85 -13.94
C ASP A 64 10.30 -6.46 -12.54
N ARG A 65 9.44 -6.58 -11.53
CA ARG A 65 9.71 -6.17 -10.14
C ARG A 65 10.12 -4.70 -9.99
N LYS A 66 9.58 -3.85 -10.83
CA LYS A 66 9.65 -2.40 -10.75
C LYS A 66 8.23 -1.84 -10.70
N ILE A 67 8.08 -0.73 -10.02
CA ILE A 67 6.82 0.02 -9.97
C ILE A 67 6.97 1.22 -10.90
N ILE A 68 6.14 1.27 -11.93
CA ILE A 68 6.14 2.36 -12.91
C ILE A 68 4.98 3.29 -12.60
N VAL A 69 5.27 4.57 -12.48
CA VAL A 69 4.28 5.61 -12.23
C VAL A 69 4.43 6.77 -13.23
N ARG A 70 3.33 7.46 -13.51
CA ARG A 70 3.36 8.74 -14.24
C ARG A 70 3.07 9.89 -13.28
N SER A 71 3.82 10.97 -13.39
CA SER A 71 3.66 12.12 -12.51
C SER A 71 4.13 13.41 -13.18
N HIS A 72 3.48 14.52 -12.84
CA HIS A 72 3.99 15.87 -13.14
C HIS A 72 5.09 16.29 -12.14
N LEU A 73 5.28 15.54 -11.09
CA LEU A 73 6.25 15.83 -10.01
C LEU A 73 7.60 15.13 -10.21
N GLY A 74 7.94 14.76 -11.44
CA GLY A 74 9.20 14.08 -11.73
C GLY A 74 10.41 14.73 -11.10
N ALA A 75 10.57 16.04 -11.24
CA ALA A 75 11.69 16.78 -10.66
C ALA A 75 11.68 16.81 -9.12
N ALA A 76 10.52 16.74 -8.46
CA ALA A 76 10.42 16.69 -7.00
C ALA A 76 10.70 15.29 -6.46
N ILE A 77 10.27 14.24 -7.19
CA ILE A 77 10.49 12.84 -6.81
C ILE A 77 11.92 12.40 -7.14
N THR A 78 12.50 12.93 -8.21
CA THR A 78 13.84 12.56 -8.69
C THR A 78 14.79 13.76 -8.65
N SER A 79 14.94 14.38 -7.50
CA SER A 79 15.69 15.64 -7.32
C SER A 79 17.18 15.59 -7.75
N ARG A 80 17.69 14.43 -8.13
CA ARG A 80 19.02 14.24 -8.74
C ARG A 80 18.89 13.25 -9.89
N ALA A 81 18.93 13.76 -11.10
CA ALA A 81 18.65 13.03 -12.33
C ALA A 81 19.46 11.71 -12.50
N ASP A 82 20.69 11.67 -12.02
CA ASP A 82 21.60 10.51 -12.26
C ASP A 82 21.66 9.52 -11.10
N ALA A 83 21.47 9.95 -9.86
CA ALA A 83 21.61 9.10 -8.67
C ALA A 83 20.30 8.42 -8.26
N GLY A 84 19.15 8.95 -8.68
CA GLY A 84 17.84 8.55 -8.18
C GLY A 84 17.57 9.12 -6.78
N SER A 85 16.34 9.08 -6.36
CA SER A 85 15.91 9.48 -5.01
C SER A 85 15.32 8.28 -4.27
N VAL A 86 15.62 8.19 -2.98
CA VAL A 86 14.99 7.18 -2.14
C VAL A 86 13.54 7.57 -1.93
N VAL A 87 12.64 6.64 -2.23
CA VAL A 87 11.21 6.79 -2.05
C VAL A 87 10.64 5.56 -1.36
N CYS A 88 9.46 5.73 -0.78
CA CYS A 88 8.64 4.64 -0.34
C CYS A 88 7.36 4.63 -1.18
N TYR A 89 6.94 3.47 -1.63
CA TYR A 89 5.69 3.26 -2.34
C TYR A 89 4.80 2.34 -1.51
N GLU A 90 3.55 2.72 -1.36
CA GLU A 90 2.58 1.95 -0.60
C GLU A 90 1.33 1.70 -1.47
N ALA A 91 0.79 0.48 -1.40
CA ALA A 91 -0.53 0.17 -1.89
C ALA A 91 -1.25 -0.78 -0.94
N ASP A 92 -2.55 -0.66 -0.89
CA ASP A 92 -3.41 -1.43 0.00
C ASP A 92 -4.75 -1.80 -0.66
N ASP A 93 -5.41 -2.79 -0.07
CA ASP A 93 -6.82 -3.08 -0.27
C ASP A 93 -7.40 -3.52 1.07
N LEU A 94 -7.89 -2.55 1.84
CA LEU A 94 -8.38 -2.72 3.20
C LEU A 94 -9.89 -2.54 3.26
N ASP A 95 -10.57 -3.54 3.85
CA ASP A 95 -11.99 -3.46 4.18
C ASP A 95 -12.15 -2.89 5.61
N PRO A 96 -12.59 -1.62 5.75
CA PRO A 96 -12.72 -0.98 7.06
C PRO A 96 -13.89 -1.53 7.89
N VAL A 97 -14.82 -2.26 7.28
CA VAL A 97 -15.97 -2.86 7.98
C VAL A 97 -15.59 -4.22 8.55
N ARG A 98 -14.92 -5.04 7.75
CA ARG A 98 -14.47 -6.37 8.15
C ARG A 98 -13.14 -6.35 8.87
N HIS A 99 -12.41 -5.24 8.80
CA HIS A 99 -11.03 -5.09 9.29
C HIS A 99 -10.10 -6.17 8.72
N THR A 100 -10.24 -6.44 7.44
CA THR A 100 -9.43 -7.42 6.69
C THR A 100 -8.82 -6.75 5.47
N GLY A 101 -7.88 -7.43 4.84
CA GLY A 101 -7.24 -6.94 3.63
C GLY A 101 -5.73 -7.04 3.72
N TRP A 102 -5.04 -6.20 2.98
CA TRP A 102 -3.59 -6.22 2.93
C TRP A 102 -3.02 -4.82 2.67
N SER A 103 -1.78 -4.62 3.08
CA SER A 103 -0.97 -3.49 2.64
C SER A 103 0.45 -3.95 2.31
N VAL A 104 1.05 -3.32 1.31
CA VAL A 104 2.42 -3.58 0.86
C VAL A 104 3.19 -2.27 0.78
N ILE A 105 4.41 -2.31 1.29
CA ILE A 105 5.34 -1.19 1.27
C ILE A 105 6.59 -1.61 0.50
N ALA A 106 6.98 -0.80 -0.49
CA ALA A 106 8.16 -0.99 -1.30
C ALA A 106 9.08 0.23 -1.17
N THR A 107 10.28 0.04 -0.65
CA THR A 107 11.25 1.13 -0.45
C THR A 107 12.44 0.93 -1.37
N GLY A 108 12.78 1.94 -2.14
CA GLY A 108 13.88 1.86 -3.10
C GLY A 108 14.20 3.16 -3.81
N LEU A 109 14.81 3.06 -4.97
CA LEU A 109 15.25 4.20 -5.76
C LEU A 109 14.25 4.52 -6.87
N ALA A 110 13.83 5.77 -6.95
CA ALA A 110 13.05 6.31 -8.04
C ALA A 110 13.98 7.00 -9.05
N ARG A 111 13.81 6.69 -10.33
CA ARG A 111 14.54 7.30 -11.44
C ARG A 111 13.58 7.64 -12.58
N LEU A 112 13.93 8.69 -13.34
CA LEU A 112 13.25 8.98 -14.60
C LEU A 112 13.56 7.88 -15.62
N VAL A 113 12.54 7.42 -16.31
CA VAL A 113 12.71 6.60 -17.52
C VAL A 113 13.13 7.53 -18.64
N GLN A 114 14.23 7.21 -19.31
CA GLN A 114 14.81 8.07 -20.37
C GLN A 114 14.64 7.46 -21.77
N GLU A 115 14.37 6.18 -21.88
CA GLU A 115 14.25 5.48 -23.16
C GLU A 115 12.90 5.81 -23.83
N PRO A 116 12.90 6.40 -25.03
CA PRO A 116 11.68 6.86 -25.68
C PRO A 116 10.65 5.75 -25.92
N ASP A 117 11.10 4.56 -26.29
CA ASP A 117 10.21 3.41 -26.53
C ASP A 117 9.56 2.89 -25.25
N ALA A 118 10.31 2.89 -24.14
CA ALA A 118 9.77 2.54 -22.84
C ALA A 118 8.76 3.59 -22.35
N ILE A 119 9.07 4.87 -22.52
CA ILE A 119 8.16 5.97 -22.18
C ILE A 119 6.85 5.81 -22.96
N ALA A 120 6.91 5.67 -24.28
CA ALA A 120 5.73 5.54 -25.13
C ALA A 120 4.87 4.32 -24.73
N ARG A 121 5.50 3.19 -24.40
CA ARG A 121 4.83 1.99 -23.93
C ARG A 121 4.12 2.22 -22.59
N TYR A 122 4.79 2.82 -21.62
CA TYR A 122 4.22 3.07 -20.31
C TYR A 122 3.11 4.12 -20.35
N GLU A 123 3.23 5.13 -21.21
CA GLU A 123 2.20 6.12 -21.43
C GLU A 123 0.90 5.54 -21.98
N GLN A 124 0.98 4.52 -22.82
CA GLN A 124 -0.19 3.80 -23.32
C GLN A 124 -0.85 2.93 -22.24
N LEU A 125 -0.07 2.36 -21.33
CA LEU A 125 -0.55 1.43 -20.30
C LEU A 125 -1.03 2.13 -19.02
N LEU A 126 -0.49 3.32 -18.72
CA LEU A 126 -0.84 4.13 -17.56
C LEU A 126 -1.75 5.28 -17.98
N GLU A 127 -3.05 5.02 -18.03
CA GLU A 127 -4.04 6.08 -18.24
C GLU A 127 -4.08 7.01 -17.02
N PRO A 128 -3.87 8.33 -17.19
CA PRO A 128 -3.94 9.27 -16.06
C PRO A 128 -5.39 9.39 -15.56
N TRP A 129 -5.59 9.26 -14.26
CA TRP A 129 -6.90 9.46 -13.63
C TRP A 129 -7.30 10.93 -13.50
N VAL A 130 -6.34 11.83 -13.65
CA VAL A 130 -6.54 13.28 -13.56
C VAL A 130 -6.19 13.90 -14.91
N ALA A 131 -7.07 14.75 -15.42
CA ALA A 131 -6.77 15.55 -16.60
C ALA A 131 -5.62 16.51 -16.30
N GLY A 132 -4.51 16.39 -17.01
CA GLY A 132 -3.33 17.22 -16.86
C GLY A 132 -2.11 16.62 -17.55
N GLN A 133 -1.08 17.42 -17.78
CA GLN A 133 0.17 16.95 -18.32
C GLN A 133 0.91 16.12 -17.27
N MET A 134 1.08 14.82 -17.56
CA MET A 134 1.89 13.90 -16.78
C MET A 134 3.21 13.68 -17.53
N ASP A 135 4.14 14.62 -17.35
CA ASP A 135 5.30 14.77 -18.22
C ASP A 135 6.41 13.74 -17.94
N TYR A 136 6.31 13.02 -16.82
CA TYR A 136 7.39 12.14 -16.39
C TYR A 136 6.91 10.73 -16.15
N VAL A 137 7.64 9.77 -16.71
CA VAL A 137 7.57 8.35 -16.37
C VAL A 137 8.69 8.03 -15.39
N ILE A 138 8.34 7.50 -14.24
CA ILE A 138 9.26 7.19 -13.15
C ILE A 138 9.25 5.70 -12.91
N SER A 139 10.44 5.10 -12.82
CA SER A 139 10.64 3.73 -12.39
C SER A 139 11.14 3.71 -10.96
N ILE A 140 10.42 3.01 -10.09
CA ILE A 140 10.84 2.73 -8.71
C ILE A 140 11.40 1.31 -8.68
N GLU A 141 12.66 1.18 -8.27
CA GLU A 141 13.36 -0.08 -8.09
C GLU A 141 13.48 -0.37 -6.58
N PRO A 142 12.57 -1.17 -5.99
CA PRO A 142 12.61 -1.47 -4.57
C PRO A 142 13.83 -2.30 -4.19
N ARG A 143 14.42 -1.98 -3.05
CA ARG A 143 15.41 -2.82 -2.35
C ARG A 143 14.77 -3.63 -1.23
N PHE A 144 13.67 -3.14 -0.69
CA PHE A 144 12.91 -3.78 0.38
C PHE A 144 11.45 -3.76 -0.02
N VAL A 145 10.81 -4.93 0.02
CA VAL A 145 9.37 -5.07 -0.17
C VAL A 145 8.84 -5.87 1.01
N THR A 146 7.92 -5.28 1.75
CA THR A 146 7.28 -5.89 2.91
C THR A 146 5.78 -5.72 2.82
N GLY A 147 5.04 -6.61 3.43
CA GLY A 147 3.59 -6.50 3.46
C GLY A 147 2.99 -7.30 4.59
N VAL A 148 1.77 -6.94 4.92
CA VAL A 148 0.96 -7.62 5.92
C VAL A 148 -0.44 -7.88 5.37
N ARG A 149 -1.01 -9.00 5.78
CA ARG A 149 -2.39 -9.37 5.54
C ARG A 149 -3.15 -9.43 6.85
N LEU A 150 -4.24 -8.69 6.93
CA LEU A 150 -5.17 -8.77 8.05
C LEU A 150 -6.22 -9.85 7.74
N VAL A 151 -6.26 -10.87 8.56
CA VAL A 151 -7.22 -11.98 8.42
C VAL A 151 -8.24 -11.95 9.55
N GLY A 152 -9.49 -12.31 9.22
CA GLY A 152 -10.50 -12.57 10.23
C GLY A 152 -10.18 -13.87 10.97
N TRP A 153 -10.52 -13.95 12.24
CA TRP A 153 -10.46 -15.20 12.98
C TRP A 153 -11.35 -16.27 12.29
N CYS A 154 -10.72 -17.32 11.78
CA CYS A 154 -11.42 -18.58 11.54
C CYS A 154 -11.43 -19.35 12.87
N ARG A 155 -12.65 -19.65 13.39
CA ARG A 155 -12.82 -20.68 14.43
C ARG A 155 -12.75 -22.05 13.80
#